data_2dbca6e78a3dfa6bf78fa379d86ba7c8
#
_entry.id   2dbca6e78a3dfa6bf78fa379d86ba7c8
#
_cell.length_a   1.000
_cell.length_b   1.000
_cell.length_c   1.000
_cell.angle_alpha   90.00
_cell.angle_beta   90.00
_cell.angle_gamma   90.00
#
_symmetry.space_group_name_H-M   'P 1'
#
loop_
_entity.id
_entity.type
_entity.pdbx_description
1 polymer ?
#
loop_
_entity_poly.entity_id
_entity_poly.type
_entity_poly.pdbx_seq_one_letter_code
_entity_poly.pdbx_strand_id
1 'polypeptide(L)'
;AIDTVDEPDVELGDLTRLAAVFKSLGDPHRLVIVQHLFRGEHRVTDLVAHLGLAQSTVSSHVATLRDAGLLASHAHGRAMYYTLAHPQQIRRLMLLADILIRDGGECAELCGMLDVEYRGEPSDDHIGGNDDAVREEY
;
A
#
# COMPACT_ATOMS: atom_id res chain seq x y z
N ALA A 1 -14.15 30.47 -23.54
CA ALA A 1 -13.40 29.35 -24.11
C ALA A 1 -12.78 28.59 -22.98
N ILE A 2 -13.37 27.47 -22.63
CA ILE A 2 -12.80 26.54 -21.69
C ILE A 2 -11.69 25.83 -22.42
N ASP A 3 -10.45 26.08 -22.04
CA ASP A 3 -9.35 25.26 -22.47
C ASP A 3 -9.61 23.83 -22.01
N THR A 4 -10.04 23.00 -22.94
CA THR A 4 -10.00 21.57 -22.74
C THR A 4 -8.54 21.20 -22.57
N VAL A 5 -8.12 21.07 -21.32
CA VAL A 5 -6.92 20.34 -20.99
C VAL A 5 -7.14 18.96 -21.59
N ASP A 6 -6.29 18.58 -22.51
CA ASP A 6 -6.27 17.25 -23.10
C ASP A 6 -5.90 16.28 -21.97
N GLU A 7 -6.91 15.95 -21.16
CA GLU A 7 -6.75 14.90 -20.17
C GLU A 7 -6.54 13.61 -20.94
N PRO A 8 -5.51 12.83 -20.61
CA PRO A 8 -5.31 11.54 -21.25
C PRO A 8 -6.58 10.72 -21.07
N ASP A 9 -7.17 10.29 -22.17
CA ASP A 9 -8.31 9.38 -22.17
C ASP A 9 -7.91 8.11 -21.41
N VAL A 10 -8.29 8.06 -20.14
CA VAL A 10 -8.09 6.87 -19.31
C VAL A 10 -9.08 5.82 -19.79
N GLU A 11 -8.57 4.79 -20.43
CA GLU A 11 -9.40 3.72 -20.96
C GLU A 11 -10.08 2.96 -19.80
N LEU A 12 -11.32 2.52 -20.03
CA LEU A 12 -12.08 1.74 -19.04
C LEU A 12 -11.32 0.49 -18.58
N GLY A 13 -10.50 -0.11 -19.44
CA GLY A 13 -9.65 -1.24 -19.10
C GLY A 13 -8.63 -0.94 -18.01
N ASP A 14 -8.04 0.25 -18.02
CA ASP A 14 -7.10 0.69 -16.99
C ASP A 14 -7.81 0.94 -15.66
N LEU A 15 -9.00 1.53 -15.70
CA LEU A 15 -9.84 1.71 -14.52
C LEU A 15 -10.31 0.37 -13.94
N THR A 16 -10.56 -0.62 -14.78
CA THR A 16 -10.95 -1.97 -14.34
C THR A 16 -9.82 -2.64 -13.54
N ARG A 17 -8.58 -2.51 -14.00
CA ARG A 17 -7.40 -3.02 -13.27
C ARG A 17 -7.22 -2.29 -11.94
N LEU A 18 -7.35 -0.98 -11.94
CA LEU A 18 -7.28 -0.17 -10.73
C LEU A 18 -8.38 -0.55 -9.75
N ALA A 19 -9.60 -0.71 -10.23
CA ALA A 19 -10.73 -1.17 -9.43
C ALA A 19 -10.49 -2.55 -8.80
N ALA A 20 -9.85 -3.48 -9.53
CA ALA A 20 -9.50 -4.81 -9.02
C ALA A 20 -8.51 -4.71 -7.84
N VAL A 21 -7.55 -3.79 -7.87
CA VAL A 21 -6.65 -3.53 -6.75
C VAL A 21 -7.42 -3.05 -5.52
N PHE A 22 -8.26 -2.03 -5.68
CA PHE A 22 -9.07 -1.52 -4.57
C PHE A 22 -10.04 -2.56 -4.02
N LYS A 23 -10.70 -3.32 -4.88
CA LYS A 23 -11.60 -4.41 -4.49
C LYS A 23 -10.87 -5.49 -3.69
N SER A 24 -9.67 -5.87 -4.11
CA SER A 24 -8.87 -6.86 -3.41
C SER A 24 -8.42 -6.40 -2.03
N LEU A 25 -8.14 -5.12 -1.86
CA LEU A 25 -7.79 -4.51 -0.57
C LEU A 25 -9.01 -4.09 0.27
N GLY A 26 -10.20 -4.12 -0.30
CA GLY A 26 -11.43 -3.66 0.33
C GLY A 26 -12.07 -4.66 1.32
N ASP A 27 -11.29 -5.56 1.90
CA ASP A 27 -11.74 -6.54 2.89
C ASP A 27 -10.80 -6.53 4.10
N PRO A 28 -11.33 -6.44 5.34
CA PRO A 28 -10.48 -6.36 6.53
C PRO A 28 -9.56 -7.56 6.71
N HIS A 29 -10.00 -8.76 6.40
CA HIS A 29 -9.16 -9.96 6.52
C HIS A 29 -8.03 -9.96 5.49
N ARG A 30 -8.27 -9.48 4.28
CA ARG A 30 -7.21 -9.32 3.28
C ARG A 30 -6.19 -8.25 3.69
N LEU A 31 -6.63 -7.19 4.33
CA LEU A 31 -5.70 -6.18 4.88
C LEU A 31 -4.83 -6.76 6.00
N VAL A 32 -5.39 -7.63 6.84
CA VAL A 32 -4.61 -8.36 7.85
C VAL A 32 -3.58 -9.29 7.20
N ILE A 33 -3.94 -9.98 6.13
CA ILE A 33 -2.99 -10.81 5.36
C ILE A 33 -1.84 -9.95 4.82
N VAL A 34 -2.15 -8.83 4.20
CA VAL A 34 -1.15 -7.88 3.70
C VAL A 34 -0.23 -7.40 4.83
N GLN A 35 -0.78 -7.11 6.00
CA GLN A 35 -0.02 -6.72 7.19
C GLN A 35 0.97 -7.81 7.61
N HIS A 36 0.56 -9.05 7.66
CA HIS A 36 1.46 -10.16 7.98
C HIS A 36 2.56 -10.32 6.94
N LEU A 37 2.24 -10.16 5.67
CA LEU A 37 3.20 -10.31 4.58
C LEU A 37 4.23 -9.16 4.51
N PHE A 38 3.98 -8.01 5.13
CA PHE A 38 5.01 -6.99 5.33
C PHE A 38 6.15 -7.47 6.22
N ARG A 39 5.90 -8.42 7.08
CA ARG A 39 6.89 -9.00 8.01
C ARG A 39 7.74 -10.10 7.37
N GLY A 40 7.35 -10.59 6.21
CA GLY A 40 8.04 -11.65 5.49
C GLY A 40 7.09 -12.62 4.81
N GLU A 41 7.67 -13.65 4.21
CA GLU A 41 6.92 -14.69 3.51
C GLU A 41 6.13 -15.58 4.47
N HIS A 42 4.94 -15.97 4.03
CA HIS A 42 4.06 -16.86 4.77
C HIS A 42 3.44 -17.90 3.85
N ARG A 43 3.20 -19.08 4.40
CA ARG A 43 2.33 -20.09 3.79
C ARG A 43 0.87 -19.80 4.13
N VAL A 44 -0.06 -20.38 3.38
CA VAL A 44 -1.49 -20.31 3.75
C VAL A 44 -1.73 -20.86 5.15
N THR A 45 -1.07 -21.94 5.54
CA THR A 45 -1.19 -22.53 6.88
C THR A 45 -0.74 -21.59 7.98
N ASP A 46 0.28 -20.77 7.76
CA ASP A 46 0.74 -19.76 8.71
C ASP A 46 -0.30 -18.66 8.87
N LEU A 47 -0.89 -18.21 7.78
CA LEU A 47 -1.96 -17.21 7.78
C LEU A 47 -3.24 -17.73 8.46
N VAL A 48 -3.58 -19.00 8.27
CA VAL A 48 -4.70 -19.65 8.97
C VAL A 48 -4.48 -19.60 10.47
N ALA A 49 -3.28 -19.90 10.94
CA ALA A 49 -2.94 -19.85 12.37
C ALA A 49 -3.08 -18.45 12.95
N HIS A 50 -2.71 -17.41 12.18
CA HIS A 50 -2.80 -16.01 12.62
C HIS A 50 -4.22 -15.46 12.58
N LEU A 51 -5.00 -15.82 11.57
CA LEU A 51 -6.32 -15.25 11.32
C LEU A 51 -7.45 -15.98 12.03
N GLY A 52 -7.26 -17.27 12.35
CA GLY A 52 -8.31 -18.10 12.93
C GLY A 52 -9.49 -18.40 12.01
N LEU A 53 -9.30 -18.21 10.70
CA LEU A 53 -10.29 -18.51 9.66
C LEU A 53 -10.08 -19.90 9.07
N ALA A 54 -11.11 -20.43 8.39
CA ALA A 54 -10.99 -21.68 7.65
C ALA A 54 -9.93 -21.56 6.54
N GLN A 55 -9.19 -22.64 6.29
CA GLN A 55 -8.14 -22.67 5.27
C GLN A 55 -8.67 -22.31 3.88
N SER A 56 -9.86 -22.77 3.51
CA SER A 56 -10.50 -22.44 2.24
C SER A 56 -10.76 -20.94 2.10
N THR A 57 -11.15 -20.28 3.17
CA THR A 57 -11.39 -18.83 3.21
C THR A 57 -10.09 -18.06 3.05
N VAL A 58 -9.04 -18.43 3.77
CA VAL A 58 -7.71 -17.81 3.65
C VAL A 58 -7.13 -18.05 2.26
N SER A 59 -7.25 -19.25 1.71
CA SER A 59 -6.83 -19.55 0.33
C SER A 59 -7.54 -18.69 -0.70
N SER A 60 -8.83 -18.44 -0.52
CA SER A 60 -9.63 -17.55 -1.38
C SER A 60 -9.17 -16.11 -1.29
N HIS A 61 -8.89 -15.61 -0.10
CA HIS A 61 -8.33 -14.26 0.09
C HIS A 61 -6.96 -14.10 -0.55
N VAL A 62 -6.08 -15.07 -0.36
CA VAL A 62 -4.75 -15.09 -0.97
C VAL A 62 -4.85 -15.11 -2.51
N ALA A 63 -5.73 -15.92 -3.07
CA ALA A 63 -5.97 -15.98 -4.51
C ALA A 63 -6.46 -14.62 -5.06
N THR A 64 -7.38 -13.97 -4.37
CA THR A 64 -7.88 -12.64 -4.75
C THR A 64 -6.77 -11.60 -4.79
N LEU A 65 -5.92 -11.56 -3.77
CA LEU A 65 -4.77 -10.65 -3.71
C LEU A 65 -3.74 -10.95 -4.80
N ARG A 66 -3.46 -12.24 -5.04
CA ARG A 66 -2.53 -12.66 -6.09
C ARG A 66 -3.04 -12.29 -7.47
N ASP A 67 -4.31 -12.54 -7.76
CA ASP A 67 -4.92 -12.26 -9.05
C ASP A 67 -4.98 -10.76 -9.35
N ALA A 68 -5.04 -9.93 -8.32
CA ALA A 68 -4.90 -8.47 -8.45
C ALA A 68 -3.45 -8.00 -8.64
N GLY A 69 -2.47 -8.91 -8.61
CA GLY A 69 -1.06 -8.59 -8.78
C GLY A 69 -0.34 -8.08 -7.52
N LEU A 70 -0.96 -8.23 -6.36
CA LEU A 70 -0.39 -7.73 -5.09
C LEU A 70 0.51 -8.73 -4.38
N LEU A 71 0.38 -10.03 -4.70
CA LEU A 71 1.19 -11.10 -4.14
C LEU A 71 2.00 -11.79 -5.22
N ALA A 72 3.21 -12.17 -4.85
CA ALA A 72 4.03 -13.13 -5.55
C ALA A 72 4.07 -14.44 -4.76
N SER A 73 4.23 -15.54 -5.47
CA SER A 73 4.37 -16.87 -4.87
C SER A 73 5.66 -17.54 -5.33
N HIS A 74 6.26 -18.29 -4.44
CA HIS A 74 7.42 -19.11 -4.76
C HIS A 74 7.39 -20.41 -3.97
N ALA A 75 7.88 -21.47 -4.58
CA ALA A 75 7.93 -22.79 -3.96
C ALA A 75 9.27 -22.98 -3.23
N HIS A 76 9.18 -23.49 -2.00
CA HIS A 76 10.32 -24.03 -1.27
C HIS A 76 10.01 -25.50 -0.94
N GLY A 77 10.67 -26.44 -1.63
CA GLY A 77 10.34 -27.84 -1.52
C GLY A 77 8.91 -28.10 -1.94
N ARG A 78 8.07 -28.62 -1.03
CA ARG A 78 6.65 -28.89 -1.26
C ARG A 78 5.72 -27.78 -0.81
N ALA A 79 6.25 -26.76 -0.17
CA ALA A 79 5.46 -25.65 0.37
C ALA A 79 5.47 -24.47 -0.58
N MET A 80 4.33 -23.79 -0.70
CA MET A 80 4.17 -22.54 -1.42
C MET A 80 4.17 -21.39 -0.43
N TYR A 81 5.07 -20.43 -0.64
CA TYR A 81 5.19 -19.21 0.13
C TYR A 81 4.69 -18.02 -0.66
N TYR A 82 4.08 -17.09 0.04
CA TYR A 82 3.57 -15.84 -0.53
C TYR A 82 4.30 -14.64 0.06
N THR A 83 4.58 -13.68 -0.79
CA THR A 83 5.18 -12.39 -0.46
C THR A 83 4.39 -11.25 -1.11
N LEU A 84 4.58 -10.04 -0.63
CA LEU A 84 4.08 -8.87 -1.34
C LEU A 84 4.89 -8.64 -2.61
N ALA A 85 4.22 -8.46 -3.74
CA ALA A 85 4.88 -8.20 -5.03
C ALA A 85 5.55 -6.82 -5.08
N HIS A 86 4.90 -5.82 -4.49
CA HIS A 86 5.36 -4.43 -4.49
C HIS A 86 5.15 -3.81 -3.09
N PRO A 87 5.93 -4.22 -2.08
CA PRO A 87 5.65 -3.86 -0.69
C PRO A 87 5.67 -2.35 -0.44
N GLN A 88 6.59 -1.61 -1.06
CA GLN A 88 6.68 -0.16 -0.86
C GLN A 88 5.48 0.58 -1.46
N GLN A 89 5.04 0.17 -2.63
CA GLN A 89 3.88 0.77 -3.30
C GLN A 89 2.58 0.49 -2.54
N ILE A 90 2.41 -0.73 -2.06
CA ILE A 90 1.26 -1.11 -1.23
C ILE A 90 1.26 -0.30 0.08
N ARG A 91 2.42 -0.15 0.69
CA ARG A 91 2.58 0.65 1.91
C ARG A 91 2.18 2.11 1.69
N ARG A 92 2.66 2.72 0.61
CA ARG A 92 2.30 4.09 0.25
C ARG A 92 0.81 4.25 -0.02
N LEU A 93 0.22 3.30 -0.73
CA LEU A 93 -1.22 3.30 -1.01
C LEU A 93 -2.05 3.25 0.28
N MET A 94 -1.68 2.39 1.21
CA MET A 94 -2.39 2.26 2.48
C MET A 94 -2.23 3.52 3.35
N LEU A 95 -1.04 4.13 3.37
CA LEU A 95 -0.82 5.39 4.09
C LEU A 95 -1.64 6.54 3.49
N LEU A 96 -1.71 6.65 2.17
CA LEU A 96 -2.54 7.67 1.51
C LEU A 96 -4.03 7.44 1.78
N ALA A 97 -4.49 6.20 1.80
CA ALA A 97 -5.86 5.87 2.16
C ALA A 97 -6.18 6.24 3.62
N ASP A 98 -5.23 6.03 4.52
CA ASP A 98 -5.37 6.45 5.93
C ASP A 98 -5.48 7.98 6.06
N ILE A 99 -4.68 8.73 5.32
CA ILE A 99 -4.76 10.20 5.27
C ILE A 99 -6.15 10.66 4.79
N LEU A 100 -6.73 10.01 3.80
CA LEU A 100 -8.10 10.31 3.33
C LEU A 100 -9.15 10.12 4.43
N ILE A 101 -8.99 9.10 5.27
CA ILE A 101 -9.93 8.80 6.35
C ILE A 101 -9.80 9.83 7.47
N ARG A 102 -8.59 10.27 7.79
CA ARG A 102 -8.28 11.09 8.97
C ARG A 102 -8.25 12.58 8.71
N ASP A 103 -8.53 12.99 7.49
CA ASP A 103 -8.56 14.41 7.09
C ASP A 103 -7.28 15.18 7.53
N GLY A 104 -6.13 14.56 7.27
CA GLY A 104 -4.82 15.13 7.64
C GLY A 104 -4.42 14.97 9.11
N GLY A 105 -5.16 14.17 9.88
CA GLY A 105 -4.82 13.84 11.26
C GLY A 105 -3.66 12.84 11.37
N GLU A 106 -3.23 12.61 12.60
CA GLU A 106 -2.11 11.72 12.89
C GLU A 106 -2.38 10.27 12.45
N CYS A 107 -1.49 9.72 11.68
CA CYS A 107 -1.51 8.35 11.14
C CYS A 107 -1.06 7.30 12.17
N ALA A 108 -1.16 7.58 13.48
CA ALA A 108 -0.48 6.79 14.50
C ALA A 108 -0.92 5.32 14.58
N GLU A 109 -2.22 5.04 14.43
CA GLU A 109 -2.73 3.68 14.59
C GLU A 109 -2.39 2.78 13.39
N LEU A 110 -2.61 3.25 12.17
CA LEU A 110 -2.32 2.47 10.98
C LEU A 110 -0.82 2.32 10.76
N CYS A 111 -0.04 3.34 11.06
CA CYS A 111 1.42 3.28 11.01
C CYS A 111 1.98 2.21 11.95
N GLY A 112 1.43 2.09 13.15
CA GLY A 112 1.76 1.00 14.07
C GLY A 112 1.37 -0.38 13.55
N MET A 113 0.21 -0.50 12.90
CA MET A 113 -0.24 -1.75 12.29
C MET A 113 0.62 -2.18 11.10
N LEU A 114 1.16 -1.23 10.35
CA LEU A 114 1.98 -1.51 9.17
C LEU A 114 3.47 -1.62 9.49
N ASP A 115 3.85 -1.46 10.76
CA ASP A 115 5.25 -1.46 11.20
C ASP A 115 6.10 -0.43 10.41
N VAL A 116 5.49 0.69 10.10
CA VAL A 116 6.08 1.77 9.32
C VAL A 116 6.27 2.96 10.22
N GLU A 117 7.49 3.41 10.36
CA GLU A 117 7.73 4.76 10.84
C GLU A 117 7.25 5.75 9.76
N TYR A 118 6.14 6.43 10.02
CA TYR A 118 5.78 7.60 9.26
C TYR A 118 6.83 8.68 9.52
N ARG A 119 7.80 8.74 8.63
CA ARG A 119 8.57 9.97 8.49
C ARG A 119 7.65 10.92 7.73
N GLY A 120 6.98 11.79 8.48
CA GLY A 120 6.25 12.89 7.88
C GLY A 120 7.13 13.50 6.79
N GLU A 121 6.58 13.64 5.60
CA GLU A 121 7.27 14.41 4.58
C GLU A 121 7.62 15.74 5.23
N PRO A 122 8.84 16.23 5.08
CA PRO A 122 9.14 17.58 5.53
C PRO A 122 8.10 18.47 4.87
N SER A 123 7.28 19.10 5.68
CA SER A 123 6.36 20.11 5.19
C SER A 123 7.18 21.05 4.32
N ASP A 124 6.79 21.21 3.08
CA ASP A 124 7.39 22.17 2.13
C ASP A 124 7.22 23.63 2.60
N ASP A 125 7.06 23.86 3.89
CA ASP A 125 6.96 25.18 4.50
C ASP A 125 8.32 25.88 4.67
N HIS A 126 9.37 25.38 4.01
CA HIS A 126 10.65 26.06 3.91
C HIS A 126 10.92 26.63 2.50
N ILE A 127 9.89 27.17 1.87
CA ILE A 127 10.07 28.25 0.90
C ILE A 127 9.92 29.58 1.65
N GLY A 128 10.68 29.71 2.66
CA GLY A 128 10.92 30.98 3.30
C GLY A 128 12.31 31.42 2.89
N GLY A 129 12.35 32.35 1.96
CA GLY A 129 13.56 32.90 1.44
C GLY A 129 14.57 33.26 2.53
N ASN A 130 15.76 32.85 2.32
CA ASN A 130 16.88 33.54 2.80
C ASN A 130 17.83 33.82 1.64
N ASP A 131 17.40 34.70 0.77
CA ASP A 131 18.28 35.50 -0.02
C ASP A 131 18.81 36.61 0.87
N ASP A 132 19.81 36.32 1.66
CA ASP A 132 20.67 37.34 2.19
C ASP A 132 21.90 36.73 2.82
N ALA A 133 22.85 36.39 2.02
CA ALA A 133 24.26 36.47 2.39
C ALA A 133 25.16 36.36 1.17
N VAL A 134 24.98 37.26 0.24
CA VAL A 134 26.12 37.70 -0.54
C VAL A 134 26.84 38.75 0.30
N ARG A 135 27.78 38.32 1.06
CA ARG A 135 28.83 39.21 1.52
C ARG A 135 30.04 38.99 0.67
N GLU A 136 30.19 39.93 -0.23
CA GLU A 136 31.48 40.26 -0.78
C GLU A 136 32.37 40.71 0.40
N GLU A 137 33.44 40.02 0.59
CA GLU A 137 34.59 40.65 1.25
C GLU A 137 35.81 40.46 0.39
N TYR A 138 36.39 41.59 0.15
CA TYR A 138 37.69 41.85 -0.46
C TYR A 138 38.84 41.09 0.20
#